data_3c78b606319ef0b3183e54a176f1c8e8
#
_entry.id   3c78b606319ef0b3183e54a176f1c8e8
#
_cell.length_a   1.000
_cell.length_b   1.000
_cell.length_c   1.000
_cell.angle_alpha   90.00
_cell.angle_beta   90.00
_cell.angle_gamma   90.00
#
_symmetry.space_group_name_H-M   'P 1'
#
loop_
_entity.id
_entity.type
_entity.pdbx_description
1 polymer ?
#
loop_
_entity_poly.entity_id
_entity_poly.type
_entity_poly.pdbx_seq_one_letter_code
_entity_poly.pdbx_strand_id
1 'polypeptide(L)'
;MNYADARRVATELEKLGYSSTNRAEDADVIVLETCTVRQQSEGKAYGKLQNLRPLKEKNPDKTIAVMGCVVGVRGNEHLAKHFPFVDVFMEPSTDGKPLVSLLRQDDDLQLELTETTQRHALMDGEVILPANQQGKLVSAPVSIVYGCSHACTFCIIPQKRGIERSRPIGEIAAEVRSLVAQGVKEVVLLGQIVD
;
A
#
# COMPACT_ATOMS: atom_id res chain seq x y z
N MET A 1 -9.44 -0.21 -3.73
CA MET A 1 -8.55 0.37 -2.70
C MET A 1 -7.24 -0.39 -2.62
N ASN A 2 -7.20 -1.66 -2.27
CA ASN A 2 -5.96 -2.43 -2.13
C ASN A 2 -5.04 -2.36 -3.37
N TYR A 3 -5.58 -2.47 -4.58
CA TYR A 3 -4.78 -2.29 -5.80
C TYR A 3 -4.17 -0.89 -5.95
N ALA A 4 -4.89 0.15 -5.53
CA ALA A 4 -4.37 1.51 -5.55
C ALA A 4 -3.23 1.68 -4.51
N ASP A 5 -3.42 1.10 -3.32
CA ASP A 5 -2.42 1.12 -2.26
C ASP A 5 -1.16 0.34 -2.68
N ALA A 6 -1.31 -0.89 -3.20
CA ALA A 6 -0.20 -1.70 -3.71
C ALA A 6 0.59 -1.01 -4.84
N ARG A 7 -0.13 -0.33 -5.75
CA ARG A 7 0.50 0.41 -6.85
C ARG A 7 1.36 1.57 -6.36
N ARG A 8 0.88 2.33 -5.35
CA ARG A 8 1.67 3.42 -4.76
C ARG A 8 2.97 2.88 -4.16
N VAL A 9 2.90 1.79 -3.40
CA VAL A 9 4.09 1.16 -2.83
C VAL A 9 5.04 0.68 -3.93
N ALA A 10 4.53 0.05 -5.00
CA ALA A 10 5.34 -0.38 -6.13
C ALA A 10 6.07 0.81 -6.81
N THR A 11 5.37 1.92 -7.01
CA THR A 11 5.98 3.15 -7.56
C THR A 11 7.09 3.68 -6.65
N GLU A 12 6.90 3.69 -5.34
CA GLU A 12 7.95 4.13 -4.41
C GLU A 12 9.17 3.20 -4.42
N LEU A 13 8.96 1.88 -4.54
CA LEU A 13 10.05 0.92 -4.68
C LEU A 13 10.81 1.11 -6.01
N GLU A 14 10.12 1.39 -7.11
CA GLU A 14 10.77 1.69 -8.40
C GLU A 14 11.62 2.98 -8.34
N LYS A 15 11.19 4.00 -7.60
CA LYS A 15 11.99 5.22 -7.36
C LYS A 15 13.28 4.92 -6.58
N LEU A 16 13.31 3.85 -5.79
CA LEU A 16 14.49 3.35 -5.09
C LEU A 16 15.39 2.45 -5.97
N GLY A 17 15.01 2.23 -7.24
CA GLY A 17 15.77 1.39 -8.17
C GLY A 17 15.36 -0.08 -8.18
N TYR A 18 14.32 -0.48 -7.44
CA TYR A 18 13.81 -1.85 -7.51
C TYR A 18 13.03 -2.08 -8.81
N SER A 19 13.10 -3.29 -9.32
CA SER A 19 12.29 -3.73 -10.47
C SER A 19 11.32 -4.84 -10.05
N SER A 20 10.12 -4.86 -10.67
CA SER A 20 9.12 -5.87 -10.33
C SER A 20 9.47 -7.25 -10.89
N THR A 21 9.25 -8.30 -10.10
CA THR A 21 9.36 -9.71 -10.51
C THR A 21 8.04 -10.45 -10.27
N ASN A 22 7.83 -11.53 -11.01
CA ASN A 22 6.63 -12.39 -10.87
C ASN A 22 6.84 -13.56 -9.89
N ARG A 23 8.04 -13.70 -9.32
CA ARG A 23 8.39 -14.81 -8.44
C ARG A 23 8.92 -14.29 -7.11
N ALA A 24 8.32 -14.75 -6.02
CA ALA A 24 8.73 -14.36 -4.67
C ALA A 24 10.15 -14.84 -4.31
N GLU A 25 10.57 -15.96 -4.91
CA GLU A 25 11.92 -16.52 -4.68
C GLU A 25 13.01 -15.57 -5.18
N ASP A 26 12.74 -14.86 -6.28
CA ASP A 26 13.70 -13.99 -6.97
C ASP A 26 13.62 -12.53 -6.45
N ALA A 27 12.67 -12.22 -5.56
CA ALA A 27 12.46 -10.88 -5.01
C ALA A 27 13.33 -10.62 -3.78
N ASP A 28 13.94 -9.45 -3.68
CA ASP A 28 14.61 -8.96 -2.47
C ASP A 28 13.62 -8.34 -1.50
N VAL A 29 12.58 -7.70 -2.02
CA VAL A 29 11.48 -7.08 -1.26
C VAL A 29 10.16 -7.71 -1.64
N ILE A 30 9.43 -8.23 -0.67
CA ILE A 30 8.10 -8.84 -0.86
C ILE A 30 7.07 -8.04 -0.08
N VAL A 31 6.07 -7.50 -0.77
CA VAL A 31 4.96 -6.77 -0.15
C VAL A 31 3.67 -7.58 -0.29
N LEU A 32 3.13 -8.06 0.83
CA LEU A 32 1.86 -8.78 0.84
C LEU A 32 0.72 -7.84 1.19
N GLU A 33 -0.10 -7.51 0.19
CA GLU A 33 -1.34 -6.75 0.36
C GLU A 33 -2.46 -7.67 0.86
N THR A 34 -3.21 -7.23 1.89
CA THR A 34 -4.16 -8.08 2.61
C THR A 34 -5.56 -7.48 2.70
N CYS A 35 -6.58 -8.35 2.75
CA CYS A 35 -7.98 -8.00 2.95
C CYS A 35 -8.59 -8.86 4.05
N THR A 36 -9.43 -8.26 4.93
CA THR A 36 -10.14 -8.94 6.02
C THR A 36 -11.66 -8.77 5.95
N VAL A 37 -12.20 -8.21 4.88
CA VAL A 37 -13.65 -8.00 4.72
C VAL A 37 -14.42 -9.33 4.74
N ARG A 38 -13.76 -10.42 4.35
CA ARG A 38 -14.29 -11.79 4.44
C ARG A 38 -13.30 -12.66 5.19
N GLN A 39 -13.77 -13.46 6.13
CA GLN A 39 -12.94 -14.39 6.91
C GLN A 39 -12.05 -15.29 6.05
N GLN A 40 -12.58 -15.77 4.91
CA GLN A 40 -11.78 -16.53 3.95
C GLN A 40 -10.59 -15.75 3.38
N SER A 41 -10.72 -14.43 3.20
CA SER A 41 -9.63 -13.58 2.71
C SER A 41 -8.54 -13.42 3.76
N GLU A 42 -8.92 -13.31 5.02
CA GLU A 42 -8.00 -13.26 6.15
C GLU A 42 -7.23 -14.58 6.31
N GLY A 43 -7.93 -15.72 6.30
CA GLY A 43 -7.28 -17.03 6.35
C GLY A 43 -6.32 -17.28 5.19
N LYS A 44 -6.69 -16.84 3.96
CA LYS A 44 -5.78 -16.89 2.80
C LYS A 44 -4.56 -16.00 2.97
N ALA A 45 -4.71 -14.81 3.57
CA ALA A 45 -3.60 -13.91 3.85
C ALA A 45 -2.61 -14.54 4.83
N TYR A 46 -3.10 -15.13 5.93
CA TYR A 46 -2.25 -15.85 6.88
C TYR A 46 -1.55 -17.04 6.25
N GLY A 47 -2.25 -17.85 5.44
CA GLY A 47 -1.64 -18.97 4.72
C GLY A 47 -0.54 -18.52 3.75
N LYS A 48 -0.79 -17.47 2.99
CA LYS A 48 0.24 -16.89 2.11
C LYS A 48 1.44 -16.38 2.90
N LEU A 49 1.19 -15.71 4.02
CA LEU A 49 2.24 -15.18 4.88
C LEU A 49 3.12 -16.30 5.45
N GLN A 50 2.52 -17.39 5.92
CA GLN A 50 3.27 -18.57 6.39
C GLN A 50 4.14 -19.18 5.26
N ASN A 51 3.67 -19.16 4.02
CA ASN A 51 4.45 -19.66 2.87
C ASN A 51 5.67 -18.77 2.52
N LEU A 52 5.73 -17.53 3.01
CA LEU A 52 6.89 -16.66 2.85
C LEU A 52 7.99 -16.94 3.87
N ARG A 53 7.66 -17.57 5.00
CA ARG A 53 8.61 -17.88 6.06
C ARG A 53 9.85 -18.65 5.58
N PRO A 54 9.74 -19.74 4.80
CA PRO A 54 10.90 -20.47 4.29
C PRO A 54 11.81 -19.61 3.40
N LEU A 55 11.25 -18.62 2.68
CA LEU A 55 12.03 -17.71 1.85
C LEU A 55 12.91 -16.77 2.71
N LYS A 56 12.36 -16.28 3.81
CA LYS A 56 13.09 -15.46 4.79
C LYS A 56 14.16 -16.28 5.53
N GLU A 57 13.84 -17.51 5.92
CA GLU A 57 14.79 -18.41 6.59
C GLU A 57 15.96 -18.78 5.66
N LYS A 58 15.70 -18.98 4.36
CA LYS A 58 16.74 -19.27 3.37
C LYS A 58 17.61 -18.04 3.02
N ASN A 59 17.00 -16.86 2.99
CA ASN A 59 17.68 -15.61 2.73
C ASN A 59 17.22 -14.54 3.74
N PRO A 60 17.95 -14.35 4.87
CA PRO A 60 17.61 -13.38 5.89
C PRO A 60 17.59 -11.93 5.42
N ASP A 61 18.31 -11.59 4.36
CA ASP A 61 18.38 -10.24 3.80
C ASP A 61 17.11 -9.84 3.03
N LYS A 62 16.24 -10.82 2.68
CA LYS A 62 14.95 -10.50 2.08
C LYS A 62 14.08 -9.68 3.03
N THR A 63 13.52 -8.58 2.53
CA THR A 63 12.55 -7.78 3.28
C THR A 63 11.14 -8.26 3.00
N ILE A 64 10.39 -8.60 4.05
CA ILE A 64 8.98 -8.97 3.98
C ILE A 64 8.13 -7.91 4.66
N ALA A 65 7.26 -7.26 3.89
CA ALA A 65 6.31 -6.27 4.38
C ALA A 65 4.87 -6.78 4.22
N VAL A 66 4.03 -6.51 5.21
CA VAL A 66 2.58 -6.82 5.17
C VAL A 66 1.81 -5.52 5.26
N MET A 67 0.85 -5.32 4.38
CA MET A 67 0.00 -4.12 4.39
C MET A 67 -1.48 -4.45 4.27
N GLY A 68 -2.31 -3.47 4.58
CA GLY A 68 -3.75 -3.54 4.36
C GLY A 68 -4.55 -3.93 5.59
N CYS A 69 -5.75 -4.49 5.34
CA CYS A 69 -6.75 -4.64 6.41
C CYS A 69 -6.38 -5.67 7.50
N VAL A 70 -5.51 -6.64 7.25
CA VAL A 70 -5.02 -7.55 8.32
C VAL A 70 -4.27 -6.74 9.37
N VAL A 71 -3.40 -5.81 8.95
CA VAL A 71 -2.69 -4.91 9.84
C VAL A 71 -3.66 -3.96 10.54
N GLY A 72 -4.50 -3.25 9.76
CA GLY A 72 -5.46 -2.29 10.28
C GLY A 72 -4.80 -1.05 10.89
N VAL A 73 -5.64 -0.15 11.44
CA VAL A 73 -5.21 1.15 12.02
C VAL A 73 -5.11 1.14 13.55
N ARG A 74 -5.34 0.01 14.20
CA ARG A 74 -5.39 -0.09 15.69
C ARG A 74 -4.18 -0.81 16.30
N GLY A 75 -3.10 -0.91 15.55
CA GLY A 75 -1.89 -1.61 16.01
C GLY A 75 -1.78 -3.05 15.54
N ASN A 76 -0.57 -3.55 15.53
CA ASN A 76 -0.18 -4.83 14.92
C ASN A 76 0.68 -5.70 15.84
N GLU A 77 0.77 -5.36 17.13
CA GLU A 77 1.65 -6.06 18.07
C GLU A 77 1.42 -7.58 18.13
N HIS A 78 0.15 -8.00 18.01
CA HIS A 78 -0.20 -9.42 17.98
C HIS A 78 0.29 -10.09 16.68
N LEU A 79 0.29 -9.37 15.56
CA LEU A 79 0.82 -9.88 14.28
C LEU A 79 2.33 -10.05 14.34
N ALA A 80 3.05 -9.09 14.89
CA ALA A 80 4.50 -9.17 15.06
C ALA A 80 4.90 -10.37 15.93
N LYS A 81 4.12 -10.70 16.96
CA LYS A 81 4.34 -11.90 17.78
C LYS A 81 4.09 -13.20 17.01
N HIS A 82 3.07 -13.25 16.14
CA HIS A 82 2.74 -14.44 15.36
C HIS A 82 3.62 -14.63 14.12
N PHE A 83 4.12 -13.52 13.55
CA PHE A 83 4.92 -13.50 12.33
C PHE A 83 6.21 -12.73 12.53
N PRO A 84 7.13 -13.21 13.39
CA PRO A 84 8.36 -12.51 13.73
C PRO A 84 9.37 -12.39 12.57
N PHE A 85 9.12 -13.07 11.46
CA PHE A 85 9.90 -13.00 10.23
C PHE A 85 9.46 -11.87 9.29
N VAL A 86 8.40 -11.13 9.64
CA VAL A 86 7.94 -9.95 8.90
C VAL A 86 8.67 -8.72 9.42
N ASP A 87 9.30 -7.99 8.52
CA ASP A 87 10.12 -6.82 8.88
C ASP A 87 9.27 -5.55 9.07
N VAL A 88 8.19 -5.40 8.28
CA VAL A 88 7.35 -4.20 8.33
C VAL A 88 5.86 -4.53 8.24
N PHE A 89 5.08 -3.93 9.13
CA PHE A 89 3.62 -3.93 9.07
C PHE A 89 3.12 -2.53 8.74
N MET A 90 2.38 -2.38 7.65
CA MET A 90 1.87 -1.10 7.16
C MET A 90 0.34 -1.07 7.23
N GLU A 91 -0.19 0.02 7.74
CA GLU A 91 -1.64 0.28 7.76
C GLU A 91 -2.21 0.37 6.33
N PRO A 92 -3.52 0.10 6.14
CA PRO A 92 -4.17 0.34 4.86
C PRO A 92 -4.14 1.84 4.50
N SER A 93 -4.09 2.11 3.20
CA SER A 93 -4.07 3.48 2.66
C SER A 93 -2.81 4.29 3.01
N THR A 94 -1.71 3.61 3.33
CA THR A 94 -0.39 4.21 3.45
C THR A 94 0.29 4.32 2.08
N ASP A 95 1.25 5.24 1.98
CA ASP A 95 2.10 5.46 0.81
C ASP A 95 3.38 4.61 0.79
N GLY A 96 3.52 3.67 1.73
CA GLY A 96 4.69 2.80 1.85
C GLY A 96 5.88 3.40 2.59
N LYS A 97 5.74 4.60 3.16
CA LYS A 97 6.83 5.27 3.92
C LYS A 97 7.55 4.38 4.92
N PRO A 98 6.86 3.56 5.77
CA PRO A 98 7.57 2.71 6.71
C PRO A 98 8.51 1.71 6.05
N LEU A 99 8.12 1.15 4.88
CA LEU A 99 8.97 0.25 4.12
C LEU A 99 10.14 0.99 3.47
N VAL A 100 9.86 2.15 2.87
CA VAL A 100 10.89 3.00 2.26
C VAL A 100 11.95 3.42 3.29
N SER A 101 11.53 3.82 4.49
CA SER A 101 12.45 4.18 5.57
C SER A 101 13.33 3.01 6.01
N LEU A 102 12.78 1.79 6.10
CA LEU A 102 13.55 0.60 6.41
C LEU A 102 14.61 0.31 5.33
N LEU A 103 14.23 0.39 4.05
CA LEU A 103 15.11 0.04 2.94
C LEU A 103 16.26 1.02 2.72
N ARG A 104 16.10 2.26 3.15
CA ARG A 104 17.10 3.31 2.97
C ARG A 104 18.21 3.29 4.01
N GLN A 105 18.00 2.72 5.19
CA GLN A 105 18.98 2.55 6.31
C GLN A 105 19.82 3.79 6.69
N ASP A 106 19.47 5.00 6.26
CA ASP A 106 20.27 6.21 6.46
C ASP A 106 19.58 7.21 7.39
N ASP A 107 20.25 7.55 8.50
CA ASP A 107 19.81 8.58 9.47
C ASP A 107 19.80 10.00 8.87
N ASP A 108 20.61 10.29 7.84
CA ASP A 108 20.64 11.59 7.13
C ASP A 108 19.37 11.85 6.30
N LEU A 109 18.60 10.81 6.01
CA LEU A 109 17.42 10.89 5.16
C LEU A 109 16.17 11.41 5.87
N GLN A 110 16.15 11.45 7.18
CA GLN A 110 15.02 12.06 7.92
C GLN A 110 14.87 13.56 7.59
N LEU A 111 15.98 14.25 7.36
CA LEU A 111 15.96 15.67 6.95
C LEU A 111 15.50 15.83 5.48
N GLU A 112 16.03 15.04 4.54
CA GLU A 112 15.60 15.07 3.13
C GLU A 112 14.14 14.61 2.94
N LEU A 113 13.68 13.60 3.71
CA LEU A 113 12.29 13.16 3.67
C LEU A 113 11.33 14.25 4.17
N THR A 114 11.73 15.07 5.14
CA THR A 114 10.91 16.19 5.62
C THR A 114 10.79 17.26 4.56
N GLU A 115 11.88 17.63 3.88
CA GLU A 115 11.88 18.60 2.79
C GLU A 115 11.19 18.06 1.52
N THR A 116 11.44 16.80 1.15
CA THR A 116 10.81 16.17 -0.02
C THR A 116 9.33 15.91 0.24
N THR A 117 8.93 15.55 1.46
CA THR A 117 7.52 15.39 1.85
C THR A 117 6.80 16.73 1.83
N GLN A 118 7.44 17.83 2.25
CA GLN A 118 6.88 19.19 2.09
C GLN A 118 6.79 19.60 0.63
N ARG A 119 7.78 19.29 -0.22
CA ARG A 119 7.70 19.55 -1.68
C ARG A 119 6.64 18.68 -2.37
N HIS A 120 6.53 17.40 -2.01
CA HIS A 120 5.49 16.53 -2.57
C HIS A 120 4.09 16.87 -2.05
N ALA A 121 3.94 17.39 -0.84
CA ALA A 121 2.68 17.94 -0.35
C ALA A 121 2.25 19.22 -1.12
N LEU A 122 3.22 19.92 -1.75
CA LEU A 122 2.97 21.09 -2.60
C LEU A 122 2.80 20.74 -4.09
N MET A 123 3.23 19.53 -4.52
CA MET A 123 3.07 19.02 -5.89
C MET A 123 2.04 17.88 -5.95
N ASP A 124 1.00 18.00 -5.17
CA ASP A 124 -0.02 16.98 -4.89
C ASP A 124 -0.67 16.40 -6.15
N GLY A 125 -0.65 15.07 -6.23
CA GLY A 125 -1.52 14.27 -7.08
C GLY A 125 -0.87 13.62 -8.29
N GLU A 126 0.42 13.79 -8.55
CA GLU A 126 1.07 13.10 -9.66
C GLU A 126 1.39 11.65 -9.27
N VAL A 127 0.51 10.74 -9.65
CA VAL A 127 0.72 9.29 -9.49
C VAL A 127 1.38 8.75 -10.73
N ILE A 128 2.63 8.36 -10.62
CA ILE A 128 3.35 7.65 -11.70
C ILE A 128 2.97 6.17 -11.61
N LEU A 129 2.54 5.59 -12.72
CA LEU A 129 2.28 4.15 -12.80
C LEU A 129 3.59 3.37 -12.76
N PRO A 130 3.64 2.20 -12.09
CA PRO A 130 4.76 1.28 -12.21
C PRO A 130 5.09 0.98 -13.67
N ALA A 131 6.37 0.84 -13.99
CA ALA A 131 6.86 0.68 -15.36
C ALA A 131 6.18 -0.46 -16.14
N ASN A 132 5.85 -1.56 -15.44
CA ASN A 132 5.14 -2.70 -16.01
C ASN A 132 3.66 -2.43 -16.35
N GLN A 133 3.08 -1.33 -15.85
CA GLN A 133 1.68 -0.93 -16.07
C GLN A 133 1.54 0.24 -17.04
N GLN A 134 2.58 1.03 -17.27
CA GLN A 134 2.55 2.17 -18.19
C GLN A 134 2.16 1.73 -19.60
N GLY A 135 1.19 2.44 -20.19
CA GLY A 135 0.65 2.14 -21.52
C GLY A 135 -0.19 0.86 -21.64
N LYS A 136 -0.27 0.04 -20.59
CA LYS A 136 -1.02 -1.25 -20.60
C LYS A 136 -2.29 -1.18 -19.74
N LEU A 137 -2.32 -0.31 -18.74
CA LEU A 137 -3.44 -0.20 -17.82
C LEU A 137 -4.58 0.59 -18.46
N VAL A 138 -5.68 -0.09 -18.81
CA VAL A 138 -6.86 0.54 -19.41
C VAL A 138 -7.75 1.20 -18.36
N SER A 139 -7.96 0.53 -17.21
CA SER A 139 -8.82 0.98 -16.12
C SER A 139 -8.03 1.11 -14.83
N ALA A 140 -8.10 2.28 -14.17
CA ALA A 140 -7.39 2.56 -12.94
C ALA A 140 -8.34 2.92 -11.79
N PRO A 141 -8.23 2.25 -10.62
CA PRO A 141 -8.95 2.65 -9.42
C PRO A 141 -8.28 3.86 -8.76
N VAL A 142 -9.08 4.87 -8.42
CA VAL A 142 -8.68 6.07 -7.67
C VAL A 142 -9.47 6.13 -6.37
N SER A 143 -8.77 6.08 -5.24
CA SER A 143 -9.42 6.21 -3.93
C SER A 143 -9.77 7.67 -3.67
N ILE A 144 -11.04 7.96 -3.40
CA ILE A 144 -11.55 9.32 -3.11
C ILE A 144 -11.88 9.51 -1.63
N VAL A 145 -12.23 8.42 -0.95
CA VAL A 145 -12.55 8.40 0.49
C VAL A 145 -11.88 7.21 1.15
N TYR A 146 -11.25 7.42 2.27
CA TYR A 146 -10.66 6.40 3.14
C TYR A 146 -11.49 6.21 4.41
N GLY A 147 -11.58 4.98 4.90
CA GLY A 147 -12.30 4.66 6.12
C GLY A 147 -13.81 4.80 6.00
N CYS A 148 -14.50 4.69 7.13
CA CYS A 148 -15.96 4.83 7.20
C CYS A 148 -16.36 5.16 8.63
N SER A 149 -17.24 6.15 8.80
CA SER A 149 -17.74 6.59 10.11
C SER A 149 -19.13 6.00 10.48
N HIS A 150 -19.71 5.13 9.64
CA HIS A 150 -20.97 4.46 9.94
C HIS A 150 -20.81 3.38 11.00
N ALA A 151 -21.79 3.27 11.89
CA ALA A 151 -21.84 2.31 13.00
C ALA A 151 -22.60 1.02 12.65
N CYS A 152 -22.37 0.45 11.47
CA CYS A 152 -22.99 -0.82 11.08
C CYS A 152 -22.48 -1.95 12.01
N THR A 153 -23.40 -2.66 12.66
CA THR A 153 -23.11 -3.65 13.71
C THR A 153 -22.22 -4.82 13.26
N PHE A 154 -22.24 -5.15 11.97
CA PHE A 154 -21.50 -6.28 11.37
C PHE A 154 -20.25 -5.85 10.62
N CYS A 155 -19.97 -4.55 10.48
CA CYS A 155 -18.93 -4.05 9.60
C CYS A 155 -17.61 -3.83 10.33
N ILE A 156 -16.54 -4.46 9.83
CA ILE A 156 -15.19 -4.33 10.37
C ILE A 156 -14.43 -3.09 9.87
N ILE A 157 -14.95 -2.39 8.87
CA ILE A 157 -14.23 -1.30 8.19
C ILE A 157 -13.78 -0.19 9.14
N PRO A 158 -14.62 0.36 10.04
CA PRO A 158 -14.17 1.41 10.97
C PRO A 158 -13.01 0.96 11.87
N GLN A 159 -12.94 -0.33 12.20
CA GLN A 159 -11.87 -0.88 13.02
C GLN A 159 -10.57 -1.08 12.22
N LYS A 160 -10.68 -1.43 10.94
CA LYS A 160 -9.54 -1.79 10.09
C LYS A 160 -9.01 -0.63 9.25
N ARG A 161 -9.88 0.29 8.82
CA ARG A 161 -9.51 1.43 7.96
C ARG A 161 -9.70 2.79 8.63
N GLY A 162 -10.20 2.82 9.87
CA GLY A 162 -10.41 4.03 10.64
C GLY A 162 -11.66 4.80 10.23
N ILE A 163 -11.73 6.03 10.73
CA ILE A 163 -12.80 6.98 10.43
C ILE A 163 -12.72 7.45 8.98
N GLU A 164 -13.86 7.93 8.49
CA GLU A 164 -13.97 8.51 7.16
C GLU A 164 -13.07 9.74 6.99
N ARG A 165 -12.35 9.77 5.88
CA ARG A 165 -11.51 10.89 5.45
C ARG A 165 -11.62 11.05 3.95
N SER A 166 -12.26 12.11 3.50
CA SER A 166 -12.31 12.47 2.07
C SER A 166 -10.98 13.05 1.62
N ARG A 167 -10.56 12.70 0.41
CA ARG A 167 -9.40 13.33 -0.22
C ARG A 167 -9.79 14.69 -0.82
N PRO A 168 -8.88 15.68 -0.83
CA PRO A 168 -9.10 16.93 -1.52
C PRO A 168 -9.38 16.71 -3.02
N ILE A 169 -10.35 17.46 -3.56
CA ILE A 169 -10.74 17.35 -4.98
C ILE A 169 -9.54 17.65 -5.90
N GLY A 170 -8.68 18.60 -5.53
CA GLY A 170 -7.48 18.94 -6.28
C GLY A 170 -6.52 17.77 -6.47
N GLU A 171 -6.26 17.00 -5.40
CA GLU A 171 -5.43 15.80 -5.45
C GLU A 171 -6.03 14.70 -6.33
N ILE A 172 -7.35 14.46 -6.19
CA ILE A 172 -8.05 13.47 -7.00
C ILE A 172 -7.97 13.85 -8.48
N ALA A 173 -8.24 15.13 -8.81
CA ALA A 173 -8.17 15.62 -10.17
C ALA A 173 -6.75 15.57 -10.77
N ALA A 174 -5.72 15.83 -9.96
CA ALA A 174 -4.32 15.71 -10.37
C ALA A 174 -3.94 14.24 -10.64
N GLU A 175 -4.32 13.32 -9.75
CA GLU A 175 -4.13 11.87 -9.93
C GLU A 175 -4.82 11.38 -11.21
N VAL A 176 -6.06 11.77 -11.45
CA VAL A 176 -6.81 11.39 -12.67
C VAL A 176 -6.10 11.92 -13.93
N ARG A 177 -5.70 13.20 -13.94
CA ARG A 177 -4.97 13.78 -15.08
C ARG A 177 -3.66 13.04 -15.36
N SER A 178 -2.90 12.73 -14.33
CA SER A 178 -1.66 11.96 -14.44
C SER A 178 -1.89 10.57 -15.02
N LEU A 179 -2.91 9.84 -14.55
CA LEU A 179 -3.28 8.52 -15.07
C LEU A 179 -3.69 8.57 -16.54
N VAL A 180 -4.50 9.56 -16.91
CA VAL A 180 -4.92 9.78 -18.32
C VAL A 180 -3.72 10.07 -19.21
N ALA A 181 -2.79 10.92 -18.77
CA ALA A 181 -1.56 11.21 -19.50
C ALA A 181 -0.69 9.98 -19.73
N GLN A 182 -0.77 8.97 -18.85
CA GLN A 182 -0.07 7.69 -18.95
C GLN A 182 -0.85 6.62 -19.72
N GLY A 183 -1.98 6.98 -20.37
CA GLY A 183 -2.73 6.11 -21.27
C GLY A 183 -3.93 5.37 -20.65
N VAL A 184 -4.28 5.65 -19.38
CA VAL A 184 -5.49 5.13 -18.74
C VAL A 184 -6.72 5.75 -19.40
N LYS A 185 -7.70 4.90 -19.76
CA LYS A 185 -8.94 5.30 -20.46
C LYS A 185 -10.16 5.31 -19.56
N GLU A 186 -10.13 4.56 -18.48
CA GLU A 186 -11.22 4.44 -17.52
C GLU A 186 -10.68 4.68 -16.11
N VAL A 187 -11.40 5.49 -15.34
CA VAL A 187 -11.11 5.71 -13.92
C VAL A 187 -12.29 5.26 -13.08
N VAL A 188 -12.03 4.39 -12.10
CA VAL A 188 -13.03 3.92 -11.15
C VAL A 188 -12.80 4.60 -9.81
N LEU A 189 -13.71 5.49 -9.41
CA LEU A 189 -13.63 6.16 -8.11
C LEU A 189 -14.01 5.19 -7.00
N LEU A 190 -13.16 5.08 -5.98
CA LEU A 190 -13.32 4.12 -4.88
C LEU A 190 -13.44 4.83 -3.52
N GLY A 191 -14.41 4.38 -2.73
CA GLY A 191 -14.56 4.72 -1.33
C GLY A 191 -15.18 3.57 -0.55
N GLN A 192 -15.22 3.66 0.77
CA GLN A 192 -16.04 2.76 1.60
C GLN A 192 -17.49 3.25 1.64
N ILE A 193 -17.67 4.54 1.42
CA ILE A 193 -18.92 5.25 1.18
C ILE A 193 -18.64 6.22 0.04
N VAL A 194 -19.53 6.36 -0.92
CA VAL A 194 -19.37 7.21 -2.12
C VAL A 194 -20.65 8.00 -2.44
N ASP A 195 -21.61 8.04 -1.55
CA ASP A 195 -22.90 8.76 -1.59
C ASP A 195 -22.91 9.98 -0.67
#